data_ee17726d3e7ad9d3692df0ee3aed227a
#
_entry.id   ee17726d3e7ad9d3692df0ee3aed227a
#
_cell.length_a   1.000
_cell.length_b   1.000
_cell.length_c   1.000
_cell.angle_alpha   90.00
_cell.angle_beta   90.00
_cell.angle_gamma   90.00
#
_symmetry.space_group_name_H-M   'P 1'
#
loop_
_entity.id
_entity.type
_entity.pdbx_description
1 polymer ?
#
loop_
_entity_poly.entity_id
_entity_poly.type
_entity_poly.pdbx_seq_one_letter_code
_entity_poly.pdbx_strand_id
1 'polypeptide(L)'
;YPANTYAFRQDSNFLYFFGLDLYNLVGVIDVDADKDYIFGNDVDIDDIIWMGPQPSIKDLSAKVGVPNSNTLANLETVLNDAIKEGRKIHFLPPYRGEHKLQLSSLLGMKPCSVKDYVSLELIKAVVKIREIKEDVEIVEIEKAVDIAYEMHTTSMRMAATPGRVEREIAGTIEGISLAKGGPVSFPIILSVNGETLHNHHHDNIIEVGQMMVTDGGAETTMHYASDITRTVPVGGKFNERQKGVYQSVLDANVKAIEAIKPGLEYREVHFLAAKVLVEGLIKAGIMKGDAQAAVDAEAHTLFMPHGLGHQMGLDVHDMEGLGEN
;
A
#
# COMPACT_ATOMS: atom_id res chain seq x y z
N TYR A 1 15.86 15.24 16.07
CA TYR A 1 16.88 16.17 15.57
C TYR A 1 16.55 16.51 14.11
N PRO A 2 16.68 17.78 13.67
CA PRO A 2 16.34 18.18 12.30
C PRO A 2 17.09 17.40 11.21
N ALA A 3 18.29 16.89 11.50
CA ALA A 3 19.09 16.09 10.57
C ALA A 3 18.71 14.59 10.53
N ASN A 4 17.86 14.12 11.43
CA ASN A 4 17.41 12.73 11.49
C ASN A 4 16.01 12.63 10.89
N THR A 5 15.91 12.88 9.59
CA THR A 5 14.64 12.83 8.86
C THR A 5 14.28 11.40 8.45
N TYR A 6 12.98 11.10 8.44
CA TYR A 6 12.47 9.92 7.75
C TYR A 6 12.36 10.21 6.24
N ALA A 7 12.41 9.15 5.43
CA ALA A 7 12.09 9.29 4.02
C ALA A 7 10.66 9.86 3.87
N PHE A 8 10.54 10.88 3.04
CA PHE A 8 9.24 11.48 2.74
C PHE A 8 8.49 10.58 1.76
N ARG A 9 7.21 10.44 1.99
CA ARG A 9 6.26 9.83 1.08
C ARG A 9 4.96 10.62 1.15
N GLN A 10 4.51 11.14 0.02
CA GLN A 10 3.30 11.96 -0.08
C GLN A 10 2.04 11.15 0.21
N ASP A 11 1.00 11.82 0.69
CA ASP A 11 -0.35 11.26 0.82
C ASP A 11 -0.89 10.83 -0.56
N SER A 12 -1.42 9.61 -0.65
CA SER A 12 -1.85 9.02 -1.91
C SER A 12 -3.03 9.76 -2.54
N ASN A 13 -3.94 10.34 -1.74
CA ASN A 13 -5.02 11.16 -2.27
C ASN A 13 -4.50 12.49 -2.82
N PHE A 14 -3.52 13.09 -2.14
CA PHE A 14 -2.87 14.29 -2.65
C PHE A 14 -2.14 14.01 -3.98
N LEU A 15 -1.42 12.89 -4.07
CA LEU A 15 -0.79 12.46 -5.34
C LEU A 15 -1.82 12.27 -6.44
N TYR A 16 -2.92 11.59 -6.14
CA TYR A 16 -3.96 11.30 -7.12
C TYR A 16 -4.61 12.57 -7.69
N PHE A 17 -4.96 13.54 -6.84
CA PHE A 17 -5.68 14.74 -7.25
C PHE A 17 -4.77 15.89 -7.70
N PHE A 18 -3.54 15.98 -7.18
CA PHE A 18 -2.66 17.13 -7.38
C PHE A 18 -1.29 16.79 -7.98
N GLY A 19 -0.86 15.52 -7.97
CA GLY A 19 0.32 15.04 -8.68
C GLY A 19 1.67 15.57 -8.21
N LEU A 20 1.79 16.23 -7.06
CA LEU A 20 3.04 16.76 -6.52
C LEU A 20 3.54 15.93 -5.33
N ASP A 21 4.75 15.40 -5.45
CA ASP A 21 5.42 14.66 -4.39
C ASP A 21 6.37 15.55 -3.59
N LEU A 22 5.81 16.49 -2.84
CA LEU A 22 6.53 17.47 -2.03
C LEU A 22 5.82 17.68 -0.69
N TYR A 23 6.60 17.93 0.36
CA TYR A 23 6.07 18.20 1.70
C TYR A 23 5.48 19.61 1.83
N ASN A 24 4.72 19.84 2.91
CA ASN A 24 4.12 21.14 3.25
C ASN A 24 3.21 21.73 2.16
N LEU A 25 2.44 20.89 1.47
CA LEU A 25 1.43 21.31 0.51
C LEU A 25 0.02 21.01 1.03
N VAL A 26 -0.94 21.84 0.64
CA VAL A 26 -2.37 21.62 0.86
C VAL A 26 -3.10 21.84 -0.45
N GLY A 27 -3.87 20.84 -0.87
CA GLY A 27 -4.76 20.92 -2.01
C GLY A 27 -6.18 21.32 -1.56
N VAL A 28 -6.82 22.22 -2.29
CA VAL A 28 -8.22 22.62 -2.07
C VAL A 28 -8.95 22.54 -3.40
N ILE A 29 -10.05 21.78 -3.42
CA ILE A 29 -10.99 21.70 -4.54
C ILE A 29 -12.22 22.51 -4.14
N ASP A 30 -12.45 23.64 -4.79
CA ASP A 30 -13.61 24.50 -4.60
C ASP A 30 -14.71 24.11 -5.60
N VAL A 31 -15.60 23.22 -5.18
CA VAL A 31 -16.65 22.66 -6.02
C VAL A 31 -17.66 23.74 -6.47
N ASP A 32 -17.94 24.73 -5.62
CA ASP A 32 -18.91 25.79 -5.95
C ASP A 32 -18.35 26.78 -6.98
N ALA A 33 -17.06 27.09 -6.91
CA ALA A 33 -16.38 27.98 -7.85
C ALA A 33 -15.77 27.26 -9.06
N ASP A 34 -15.77 25.92 -9.09
CA ASP A 34 -15.11 25.08 -10.09
C ASP A 34 -13.62 25.46 -10.25
N LYS A 35 -12.90 25.46 -9.11
CA LYS A 35 -11.49 25.85 -9.03
C LYS A 35 -10.69 24.97 -8.10
N ASP A 36 -9.51 24.62 -8.56
CA ASP A 36 -8.52 23.92 -7.76
C ASP A 36 -7.39 24.87 -7.33
N TYR A 37 -6.89 24.65 -6.11
CA TYR A 37 -5.81 25.44 -5.54
C TYR A 37 -4.76 24.54 -4.91
N ILE A 38 -3.49 24.93 -5.05
CA ILE A 38 -2.38 24.39 -4.27
C ILE A 38 -1.83 25.50 -3.37
N PHE A 39 -1.82 25.23 -2.06
CA PHE A 39 -1.21 26.09 -1.06
C PHE A 39 0.14 25.50 -0.65
N GLY A 40 1.16 26.34 -0.63
CA GLY A 40 2.52 26.02 -0.22
C GLY A 40 3.34 27.28 -0.11
N ASN A 41 4.56 27.18 0.40
CA ASN A 41 5.47 28.30 0.48
C ASN A 41 6.65 28.08 -0.44
N ASP A 42 7.13 29.15 -1.08
CA ASP A 42 8.42 29.11 -1.76
C ASP A 42 9.54 28.94 -0.72
N VAL A 43 10.61 28.27 -1.13
CA VAL A 43 11.79 28.07 -0.29
C VAL A 43 12.53 29.39 -0.04
N ASP A 44 13.09 29.55 1.14
CA ASP A 44 13.91 30.71 1.50
C ASP A 44 15.41 30.52 1.15
N ILE A 45 16.23 31.50 1.46
CA ILE A 45 17.66 31.45 1.13
C ILE A 45 18.39 30.33 1.90
N ASP A 46 17.97 30.03 3.11
CA ASP A 46 18.59 29.00 3.93
C ASP A 46 18.25 27.63 3.35
N ASP A 47 17.01 27.40 2.94
CA ASP A 47 16.60 26.19 2.22
C ASP A 47 17.39 26.00 0.92
N ILE A 48 17.60 27.08 0.15
CA ILE A 48 18.38 27.02 -1.10
C ILE A 48 19.85 26.63 -0.83
N ILE A 49 20.43 27.09 0.27
CA ILE A 49 21.80 26.72 0.65
C ILE A 49 21.91 25.20 0.91
N TRP A 50 20.91 24.60 1.55
CA TRP A 50 20.94 23.19 1.93
C TRP A 50 20.44 22.25 0.84
N MET A 51 19.44 22.66 0.06
CA MET A 51 18.72 21.77 -0.89
C MET A 51 18.87 22.21 -2.35
N GLY A 52 19.54 23.33 -2.61
CA GLY A 52 19.61 23.93 -3.94
C GLY A 52 18.34 24.71 -4.34
N PRO A 53 18.38 25.43 -5.48
CA PRO A 53 17.22 26.16 -5.99
C PRO A 53 16.04 25.23 -6.25
N GLN A 54 14.84 25.62 -5.80
CA GLN A 54 13.60 24.90 -6.03
C GLN A 54 12.64 25.74 -6.90
N PRO A 55 11.78 25.11 -7.72
CA PRO A 55 10.73 25.83 -8.43
C PRO A 55 9.77 26.51 -7.45
N SER A 56 9.19 27.64 -7.85
CA SER A 56 8.15 28.29 -7.05
C SER A 56 6.88 27.43 -6.97
N ILE A 57 6.07 27.64 -5.93
CA ILE A 57 4.76 26.98 -5.80
C ILE A 57 3.88 27.25 -7.03
N LYS A 58 3.97 28.44 -7.60
CA LYS A 58 3.28 28.82 -8.82
C LYS A 58 3.70 27.95 -10.01
N ASP A 59 5.00 27.72 -10.19
CA ASP A 59 5.52 26.91 -11.28
C ASP A 59 5.16 25.43 -11.10
N LEU A 60 5.27 24.93 -9.86
CA LEU A 60 4.87 23.56 -9.51
C LEU A 60 3.38 23.32 -9.75
N SER A 61 2.53 24.23 -9.31
CA SER A 61 1.08 24.19 -9.50
C SER A 61 0.72 24.20 -10.99
N ALA A 62 1.33 25.10 -11.76
CA ALA A 62 1.12 25.15 -13.20
C ALA A 62 1.56 23.86 -13.92
N LYS A 63 2.65 23.24 -13.48
CA LYS A 63 3.17 21.97 -14.05
C LYS A 63 2.16 20.83 -13.97
N VAL A 64 1.34 20.79 -12.93
CA VAL A 64 0.32 19.73 -12.71
C VAL A 64 -1.08 20.19 -13.16
N GLY A 65 -1.18 21.30 -13.90
CA GLY A 65 -2.45 21.76 -14.46
C GLY A 65 -3.37 22.49 -13.47
N VAL A 66 -2.90 22.83 -12.27
CA VAL A 66 -3.63 23.61 -11.27
C VAL A 66 -3.24 25.08 -11.38
N PRO A 67 -4.09 25.96 -11.96
CA PRO A 67 -3.69 27.34 -12.27
C PRO A 67 -3.61 28.24 -11.04
N ASN A 68 -4.25 27.87 -9.94
CA ASN A 68 -4.31 28.70 -8.75
C ASN A 68 -3.39 28.18 -7.67
N SER A 69 -2.47 29.02 -7.22
CA SER A 69 -1.59 28.72 -6.09
C SER A 69 -1.54 29.89 -5.13
N ASN A 70 -1.28 29.61 -3.87
CA ASN A 70 -1.19 30.62 -2.83
C ASN A 70 -0.27 30.16 -1.69
N THR A 71 0.12 31.07 -0.80
CA THR A 71 0.90 30.73 0.39
C THR A 71 0.04 30.01 1.43
N LEU A 72 0.67 29.18 2.27
CA LEU A 72 -0.02 28.53 3.40
C LEU A 72 -0.66 29.55 4.37
N ALA A 73 -0.10 30.72 4.51
CA ALA A 73 -0.67 31.77 5.36
C ALA A 73 -2.07 32.23 4.88
N ASN A 74 -2.35 32.14 3.59
CA ASN A 74 -3.65 32.53 3.04
C ASN A 74 -4.71 31.42 3.13
N LEU A 75 -4.33 30.18 3.43
CA LEU A 75 -5.25 29.04 3.51
C LEU A 75 -6.35 29.28 4.56
N GLU A 76 -5.95 29.74 5.75
CA GLU A 76 -6.90 30.03 6.84
C GLU A 76 -7.92 31.10 6.43
N THR A 77 -7.51 32.13 5.73
CA THR A 77 -8.41 33.19 5.22
C THR A 77 -9.43 32.61 4.23
N VAL A 78 -8.96 31.82 3.26
CA VAL A 78 -9.84 31.18 2.25
C VAL A 78 -10.88 30.27 2.90
N LEU A 79 -10.46 29.45 3.86
CA LEU A 79 -11.38 28.55 4.57
C LEU A 79 -12.37 29.33 5.45
N ASN A 80 -11.91 30.34 6.17
CA ASN A 80 -12.78 31.15 7.01
C ASN A 80 -13.80 31.94 6.19
N ASP A 81 -13.46 32.43 5.02
CA ASP A 81 -14.39 33.15 4.15
C ASP A 81 -15.45 32.15 3.60
N ALA A 82 -15.08 30.97 3.19
CA ALA A 82 -16.02 29.91 2.81
C ALA A 82 -16.98 29.57 3.96
N ILE A 83 -16.49 29.44 5.18
CA ILE A 83 -17.31 29.17 6.37
C ILE A 83 -18.31 30.34 6.65
N LYS A 84 -17.85 31.60 6.54
CA LYS A 84 -18.72 32.78 6.70
C LYS A 84 -19.85 32.84 5.65
N GLU A 85 -19.58 32.34 4.46
CA GLU A 85 -20.59 32.19 3.39
C GLU A 85 -21.53 31.00 3.59
N GLY A 86 -21.34 30.22 4.67
CA GLY A 86 -22.19 29.06 4.98
C GLY A 86 -21.80 27.80 4.22
N ARG A 87 -20.65 27.79 3.58
CA ARG A 87 -20.12 26.64 2.83
C ARG A 87 -19.52 25.59 3.79
N LYS A 88 -19.62 24.33 3.41
CA LYS A 88 -19.05 23.22 4.18
C LYS A 88 -17.62 22.95 3.74
N ILE A 89 -16.74 22.70 4.71
CA ILE A 89 -15.41 22.21 4.48
C ILE A 89 -15.42 20.70 4.67
N HIS A 90 -15.02 19.97 3.64
CA HIS A 90 -14.91 18.52 3.63
C HIS A 90 -13.44 18.11 3.68
N PHE A 91 -13.11 17.10 4.45
CA PHE A 91 -11.77 16.53 4.51
C PHE A 91 -11.83 15.02 4.78
N LEU A 92 -10.79 14.31 4.35
CA LEU A 92 -10.63 12.88 4.57
C LEU A 92 -10.11 12.60 6.00
N PRO A 93 -10.27 11.38 6.53
CA PRO A 93 -9.78 11.01 7.85
C PRO A 93 -8.28 11.26 7.99
N PRO A 94 -7.82 12.16 8.86
CA PRO A 94 -6.41 12.38 9.08
C PRO A 94 -5.81 11.26 9.92
N TYR A 95 -4.87 10.50 9.38
CA TYR A 95 -4.16 9.44 10.09
C TYR A 95 -2.89 9.92 10.82
N ARG A 96 -2.31 11.08 10.42
CA ARG A 96 -1.15 11.69 11.07
C ARG A 96 -1.56 12.69 12.15
N GLY A 97 -0.81 12.71 13.26
CA GLY A 97 -1.06 13.63 14.38
C GLY A 97 -0.93 15.11 13.98
N GLU A 98 0.07 15.45 13.17
CA GLU A 98 0.28 16.80 12.65
C GLU A 98 -0.88 17.30 11.81
N HIS A 99 -1.49 16.45 10.98
CA HIS A 99 -2.67 16.83 10.18
C HIS A 99 -3.90 17.07 11.06
N LYS A 100 -4.07 16.29 12.15
CA LYS A 100 -5.14 16.55 13.13
C LYS A 100 -4.96 17.91 13.81
N LEU A 101 -3.73 18.27 14.17
CA LEU A 101 -3.43 19.56 14.77
C LEU A 101 -3.65 20.71 13.77
N GLN A 102 -3.22 20.53 12.52
CA GLN A 102 -3.42 21.51 11.45
C GLN A 102 -4.91 21.77 11.18
N LEU A 103 -5.70 20.71 10.98
CA LEU A 103 -7.16 20.82 10.80
C LEU A 103 -7.85 21.43 12.02
N SER A 104 -7.42 21.05 13.22
CA SER A 104 -7.90 21.65 14.47
C SER A 104 -7.69 23.16 14.50
N SER A 105 -6.52 23.64 14.12
CA SER A 105 -6.18 25.06 14.05
C SER A 105 -6.98 25.78 12.97
N LEU A 106 -6.99 25.24 11.75
CA LEU A 106 -7.65 25.86 10.59
C LEU A 106 -9.18 25.97 10.73
N LEU A 107 -9.80 24.98 11.37
CA LEU A 107 -11.26 24.88 11.45
C LEU A 107 -11.83 25.18 12.85
N GLY A 108 -10.98 25.60 13.79
CA GLY A 108 -11.42 25.99 15.14
C GLY A 108 -12.00 24.86 15.98
N MET A 109 -11.63 23.60 15.72
CA MET A 109 -12.15 22.42 16.43
C MET A 109 -11.10 21.82 17.38
N LYS A 110 -11.53 20.98 18.34
CA LYS A 110 -10.60 20.28 19.23
C LYS A 110 -9.90 19.14 18.46
N PRO A 111 -8.58 18.89 18.67
CA PRO A 111 -7.86 17.82 17.97
C PRO A 111 -8.49 16.43 18.16
N CYS A 112 -9.04 16.14 19.34
CA CYS A 112 -9.70 14.86 19.63
C CYS A 112 -11.02 14.67 18.90
N SER A 113 -11.66 15.75 18.45
CA SER A 113 -12.95 15.73 17.74
C SER A 113 -12.81 15.79 16.22
N VAL A 114 -11.61 15.98 15.67
CA VAL A 114 -11.43 16.12 14.21
C VAL A 114 -12.04 14.94 13.45
N LYS A 115 -11.89 13.72 13.96
CA LYS A 115 -12.46 12.51 13.33
C LYS A 115 -13.98 12.52 13.24
N ASP A 116 -14.68 13.25 14.13
CA ASP A 116 -16.15 13.30 14.18
C ASP A 116 -16.73 14.21 13.08
N TYR A 117 -15.89 14.99 12.41
CA TYR A 117 -16.26 15.94 11.34
C TYR A 117 -15.80 15.50 9.94
N VAL A 118 -15.27 14.28 9.84
CA VAL A 118 -14.87 13.69 8.55
C VAL A 118 -16.10 13.54 7.63
N SER A 119 -15.93 13.86 6.36
CA SER A 119 -17.03 13.80 5.39
C SER A 119 -17.17 12.41 4.77
N LEU A 120 -18.25 11.73 5.09
CA LEU A 120 -18.59 10.45 4.47
C LEU A 120 -18.86 10.60 2.95
N GLU A 121 -19.44 11.74 2.54
CA GLU A 121 -19.68 12.05 1.13
C GLU A 121 -18.37 12.15 0.34
N LEU A 122 -17.35 12.82 0.91
CA LEU A 122 -16.04 12.92 0.30
C LEU A 122 -15.34 11.55 0.25
N ILE A 123 -15.39 10.77 1.33
CA ILE A 123 -14.84 9.40 1.37
C ILE A 123 -15.44 8.58 0.23
N LYS A 124 -16.78 8.54 0.11
CA LYS A 124 -17.47 7.78 -0.95
C LYS A 124 -17.10 8.26 -2.35
N ALA A 125 -16.95 9.58 -2.53
CA ALA A 125 -16.55 10.14 -3.83
C ALA A 125 -15.13 9.71 -4.21
N VAL A 126 -14.19 9.78 -3.26
CA VAL A 126 -12.78 9.36 -3.48
C VAL A 126 -12.70 7.87 -3.76
N VAL A 127 -13.34 7.03 -2.94
CA VAL A 127 -13.38 5.57 -3.16
C VAL A 127 -13.92 5.25 -4.54
N LYS A 128 -15.07 5.85 -4.92
CA LYS A 128 -15.69 5.60 -6.23
C LYS A 128 -14.80 5.93 -7.43
N ILE A 129 -13.92 6.92 -7.29
CA ILE A 129 -12.99 7.30 -8.37
C ILE A 129 -11.77 6.38 -8.38
N ARG A 130 -11.22 6.04 -7.21
CA ARG A 130 -9.98 5.29 -7.10
C ARG A 130 -10.14 3.77 -7.11
N GLU A 131 -11.33 3.22 -6.84
CA GLU A 131 -11.58 1.77 -6.85
C GLU A 131 -11.48 1.14 -8.24
N ILE A 132 -11.78 1.91 -9.29
CA ILE A 132 -11.67 1.48 -10.69
C ILE A 132 -10.45 2.16 -11.29
N LYS A 133 -9.42 1.37 -11.57
CA LYS A 133 -8.13 1.88 -12.10
C LYS A 133 -8.28 2.25 -13.57
N GLU A 134 -7.75 3.42 -13.92
CA GLU A 134 -7.59 3.83 -15.32
C GLU A 134 -6.44 3.06 -16.00
N ASP A 135 -6.43 3.02 -17.32
CA ASP A 135 -5.39 2.32 -18.10
C ASP A 135 -3.98 2.82 -17.78
N VAL A 136 -3.81 4.11 -17.51
CA VAL A 136 -2.52 4.70 -17.13
C VAL A 136 -2.05 4.23 -15.75
N GLU A 137 -2.97 3.98 -14.82
CA GLU A 137 -2.67 3.43 -13.49
C GLU A 137 -2.26 1.96 -13.60
N ILE A 138 -2.95 1.19 -14.45
CA ILE A 138 -2.59 -0.22 -14.71
C ILE A 138 -1.16 -0.31 -15.27
N VAL A 139 -0.78 0.58 -16.20
CA VAL A 139 0.60 0.63 -16.75
C VAL A 139 1.63 0.90 -15.63
N GLU A 140 1.33 1.77 -14.68
CA GLU A 140 2.23 2.02 -13.55
C GLU A 140 2.31 0.83 -12.58
N ILE A 141 1.18 0.18 -12.29
CA ILE A 141 1.14 -1.05 -11.48
C ILE A 141 1.95 -2.17 -12.15
N GLU A 142 1.82 -2.35 -13.46
CA GLU A 142 2.61 -3.35 -14.20
C GLU A 142 4.12 -3.08 -14.11
N LYS A 143 4.56 -1.82 -14.17
CA LYS A 143 5.97 -1.47 -13.94
C LYS A 143 6.44 -1.85 -12.52
N ALA A 144 5.60 -1.60 -11.51
CA ALA A 144 5.91 -2.02 -10.13
C ALA A 144 6.01 -3.55 -10.01
N VAL A 145 5.13 -4.29 -10.71
CA VAL A 145 5.16 -5.76 -10.78
C VAL A 145 6.44 -6.27 -11.47
N ASP A 146 6.90 -5.61 -12.54
CA ASP A 146 8.16 -5.96 -13.20
C ASP A 146 9.38 -5.80 -12.28
N ILE A 147 9.38 -4.75 -11.45
CA ILE A 147 10.42 -4.58 -10.43
C ILE A 147 10.32 -5.71 -9.38
N ALA A 148 9.12 -6.00 -8.88
CA ALA A 148 8.88 -7.07 -7.92
C ALA A 148 9.25 -8.45 -8.49
N TYR A 149 9.04 -8.70 -9.78
CA TYR A 149 9.50 -9.93 -10.44
C TYR A 149 11.01 -10.13 -10.27
N GLU A 150 11.81 -9.09 -10.45
CA GLU A 150 13.27 -9.18 -10.25
C GLU A 150 13.62 -9.36 -8.77
N MET A 151 12.94 -8.68 -7.86
CA MET A 151 13.10 -8.86 -6.42
C MET A 151 12.87 -10.34 -6.04
N HIS A 152 11.74 -10.92 -6.45
CA HIS A 152 11.37 -12.30 -6.11
C HIS A 152 12.27 -13.34 -6.77
N THR A 153 12.60 -13.18 -8.05
CA THR A 153 13.52 -14.13 -8.73
C THR A 153 14.92 -14.06 -8.15
N THR A 154 15.36 -12.93 -7.63
CA THR A 154 16.63 -12.77 -6.91
C THR A 154 16.55 -13.43 -5.54
N SER A 155 15.49 -13.22 -4.77
CA SER A 155 15.25 -13.91 -3.49
C SER A 155 15.29 -15.44 -3.66
N MET A 156 14.59 -15.96 -4.67
CA MET A 156 14.57 -17.40 -4.99
C MET A 156 15.98 -17.96 -5.29
N ARG A 157 16.76 -17.23 -6.08
CA ARG A 157 18.16 -17.63 -6.40
C ARG A 157 19.06 -17.61 -5.17
N MET A 158 18.89 -16.61 -4.30
CA MET A 158 19.68 -16.50 -3.07
C MET A 158 19.27 -17.58 -2.05
N ALA A 159 17.99 -17.94 -1.95
CA ALA A 159 17.50 -19.02 -1.09
C ALA A 159 18.04 -20.41 -1.50
N ALA A 160 18.46 -20.59 -2.74
CA ALA A 160 19.10 -21.82 -3.20
C ALA A 160 20.49 -22.04 -2.57
N THR A 161 21.08 -21.03 -1.93
CA THR A 161 22.39 -21.10 -1.26
C THR A 161 22.20 -21.03 0.26
N PRO A 162 22.15 -22.16 0.97
CA PRO A 162 22.02 -22.19 2.44
C PRO A 162 23.20 -21.51 3.14
N GLY A 163 23.00 -21.14 4.41
CA GLY A 163 24.02 -20.49 5.25
C GLY A 163 24.02 -18.95 5.16
N ARG A 164 23.18 -18.36 4.33
CA ARG A 164 22.96 -16.90 4.30
C ARG A 164 22.11 -16.47 5.48
N VAL A 165 22.23 -15.21 5.86
CA VAL A 165 21.32 -14.57 6.81
C VAL A 165 20.17 -13.92 6.04
N GLU A 166 18.93 -14.00 6.55
CA GLU A 166 17.72 -13.44 5.90
C GLU A 166 17.90 -11.97 5.48
N ARG A 167 18.56 -11.14 6.31
CA ARG A 167 18.81 -9.72 5.99
C ARG A 167 19.69 -9.48 4.77
N GLU A 168 20.55 -10.44 4.38
CA GLU A 168 21.33 -10.32 3.15
C GLU A 168 20.41 -10.39 1.93
N ILE A 169 19.37 -11.23 2.01
CA ILE A 169 18.39 -11.38 0.95
C ILE A 169 17.45 -10.19 0.95
N ALA A 170 16.88 -9.82 2.11
CA ALA A 170 15.98 -8.69 2.25
C ALA A 170 16.62 -7.38 1.76
N GLY A 171 17.84 -7.07 2.22
CA GLY A 171 18.57 -5.88 1.78
C GLY A 171 18.91 -5.88 0.29
N THR A 172 19.19 -7.06 -0.29
CA THR A 172 19.46 -7.16 -1.73
C THR A 172 18.21 -6.85 -2.55
N ILE A 173 17.05 -7.40 -2.18
CA ILE A 173 15.79 -7.16 -2.93
C ILE A 173 15.26 -5.74 -2.70
N GLU A 174 15.44 -5.16 -1.52
CA GLU A 174 15.14 -3.74 -1.26
C GLU A 174 16.02 -2.83 -2.13
N GLY A 175 17.31 -3.16 -2.26
CA GLY A 175 18.22 -2.43 -3.16
C GLY A 175 17.79 -2.48 -4.63
N ILE A 176 17.16 -3.56 -5.09
CA ILE A 176 16.59 -3.66 -6.44
C ILE A 176 15.43 -2.68 -6.62
N SER A 177 14.52 -2.61 -5.63
CA SER A 177 13.41 -1.65 -5.65
C SER A 177 13.93 -0.22 -5.77
N LEU A 178 14.83 0.18 -4.88
CA LEU A 178 15.43 1.52 -4.87
C LEU A 178 16.18 1.87 -6.17
N ALA A 179 16.84 0.88 -6.77
CA ALA A 179 17.60 1.11 -8.00
C ALA A 179 16.72 1.27 -9.25
N LYS A 180 15.50 0.73 -9.25
CA LYS A 180 14.66 0.65 -10.45
C LYS A 180 13.37 1.47 -10.40
N GLY A 181 12.92 1.83 -9.24
CA GLY A 181 11.66 2.56 -9.11
C GLY A 181 11.70 3.54 -7.95
N GLY A 182 11.32 3.06 -6.79
CA GLY A 182 11.21 3.80 -5.56
C GLY A 182 11.46 2.91 -4.34
N PRO A 183 10.99 3.31 -3.18
CA PRO A 183 11.06 2.47 -2.00
C PRO A 183 10.25 1.17 -2.22
N VAL A 184 10.40 0.24 -1.30
CA VAL A 184 9.48 -0.90 -1.21
C VAL A 184 8.08 -0.40 -0.88
N SER A 185 7.05 -1.06 -1.41
CA SER A 185 5.64 -0.70 -1.19
C SER A 185 5.18 -0.92 0.27
N PHE A 186 5.88 -1.82 0.97
CA PHE A 186 5.76 -2.07 2.40
C PHE A 186 7.06 -2.70 2.93
N PRO A 187 7.33 -2.67 4.25
CA PRO A 187 8.51 -3.31 4.81
C PRO A 187 8.57 -4.79 4.43
N ILE A 188 9.67 -5.21 3.82
CA ILE A 188 9.84 -6.59 3.33
C ILE A 188 9.60 -7.59 4.47
N ILE A 189 8.78 -8.59 4.20
CA ILE A 189 8.57 -9.76 5.02
C ILE A 189 9.34 -10.90 4.37
N LEU A 190 10.39 -11.37 5.03
CA LEU A 190 11.21 -12.47 4.54
C LEU A 190 11.66 -13.32 5.72
N SER A 191 11.20 -14.55 5.79
CA SER A 191 11.54 -15.41 6.93
C SER A 191 11.41 -16.90 6.62
N VAL A 192 12.22 -17.70 7.31
CA VAL A 192 12.04 -19.16 7.41
C VAL A 192 10.99 -19.54 8.49
N ASN A 193 10.50 -18.57 9.25
CA ASN A 193 9.42 -18.71 10.24
C ASN A 193 8.14 -18.08 9.67
N GLY A 194 7.66 -18.58 8.53
CA GLY A 194 6.52 -18.04 7.78
C GLY A 194 5.17 -18.11 8.49
N GLU A 195 5.08 -18.81 9.62
CA GLU A 195 3.91 -18.81 10.50
C GLU A 195 3.71 -17.46 11.21
N THR A 196 4.73 -16.60 11.26
CA THR A 196 4.64 -15.21 11.70
C THR A 196 4.41 -14.35 10.46
N LEU A 197 3.14 -13.96 10.21
CA LEU A 197 2.72 -13.35 8.95
C LEU A 197 3.41 -12.03 8.63
N HIS A 198 3.63 -11.16 9.62
CA HIS A 198 4.35 -9.88 9.45
C HIS A 198 5.68 -9.90 10.22
N ASN A 199 6.55 -10.83 9.87
CA ASN A 199 7.86 -10.92 10.49
C ASN A 199 8.85 -9.96 9.81
N HIS A 200 9.22 -8.89 10.54
CA HIS A 200 10.20 -7.89 10.10
C HIS A 200 11.60 -8.13 10.68
N HIS A 201 11.83 -9.25 11.38
CA HIS A 201 13.14 -9.66 11.86
C HIS A 201 13.80 -10.58 10.83
N HIS A 202 15.03 -10.27 10.44
CA HIS A 202 15.74 -10.95 9.36
C HIS A 202 17.08 -11.52 9.86
N ASP A 203 17.09 -12.09 11.07
CA ASP A 203 18.32 -12.54 11.72
C ASP A 203 18.59 -14.04 11.61
N ASN A 204 17.64 -14.80 11.08
CA ASN A 204 17.83 -16.24 10.95
C ASN A 204 18.83 -16.58 9.84
N ILE A 205 19.63 -17.64 10.08
CA ILE A 205 20.43 -18.30 9.04
C ILE A 205 19.51 -19.30 8.33
N ILE A 206 19.42 -19.21 7.01
CA ILE A 206 18.61 -20.13 6.23
C ILE A 206 19.33 -21.47 6.04
N GLU A 207 18.64 -22.59 6.29
CA GLU A 207 19.22 -23.93 6.28
C GLU A 207 18.45 -24.87 5.34
N VAL A 208 19.13 -25.88 4.81
CA VAL A 208 18.50 -26.93 3.98
C VAL A 208 17.35 -27.59 4.74
N GLY A 209 16.23 -27.78 4.06
CA GLY A 209 15.04 -28.39 4.64
C GLY A 209 14.02 -27.39 5.20
N GLN A 210 14.38 -26.12 5.33
CA GLN A 210 13.43 -25.05 5.64
C GLN A 210 12.71 -24.59 4.38
N MET A 211 11.60 -23.90 4.57
CA MET A 211 10.91 -23.09 3.56
C MET A 211 11.07 -21.63 3.94
N MET A 212 11.31 -20.78 2.96
CA MET A 212 11.43 -19.34 3.16
C MET A 212 10.28 -18.64 2.42
N VAL A 213 9.49 -17.88 3.15
CA VAL A 213 8.53 -16.95 2.57
C VAL A 213 9.26 -15.64 2.23
N THR A 214 8.95 -15.06 1.09
CA THR A 214 9.30 -13.70 0.71
C THR A 214 8.02 -13.01 0.30
N ASP A 215 7.68 -11.94 1.00
CA ASP A 215 6.54 -11.09 0.73
C ASP A 215 7.06 -9.65 0.61
N GLY A 216 6.90 -9.08 -0.57
CA GLY A 216 7.47 -7.79 -0.87
C GLY A 216 7.07 -7.27 -2.24
N GLY A 217 7.05 -5.98 -2.35
CA GLY A 217 6.76 -5.26 -3.57
C GLY A 217 7.56 -3.97 -3.65
N ALA A 218 7.47 -3.31 -4.78
CA ALA A 218 8.11 -2.03 -5.07
C ALA A 218 7.08 -0.95 -5.36
N GLU A 219 7.39 0.30 -5.06
CA GLU A 219 6.72 1.45 -5.66
C GLU A 219 7.44 1.88 -6.93
N THR A 220 6.71 2.38 -7.91
CA THR A 220 7.29 3.14 -9.03
C THR A 220 7.67 4.55 -8.58
N THR A 221 8.33 5.32 -9.45
CA THR A 221 8.56 6.75 -9.23
C THR A 221 7.27 7.57 -9.16
N MET A 222 6.14 7.00 -9.60
CA MET A 222 4.79 7.57 -9.48
C MET A 222 4.03 7.04 -8.26
N HIS A 223 4.69 6.29 -7.38
CA HIS A 223 4.16 5.69 -6.15
C HIS A 223 3.09 4.61 -6.33
N TYR A 224 2.93 4.04 -7.53
CA TYR A 224 2.09 2.86 -7.70
C TYR A 224 2.79 1.63 -7.18
N ALA A 225 2.07 0.86 -6.37
CA ALA A 225 2.59 -0.28 -5.63
C ALA A 225 2.49 -1.60 -6.39
N SER A 226 3.33 -2.55 -6.02
CA SER A 226 3.14 -3.98 -6.24
C SER A 226 3.19 -4.74 -4.92
N ASP A 227 2.58 -5.93 -4.92
CA ASP A 227 2.50 -6.82 -3.77
C ASP A 227 2.50 -8.27 -4.23
N ILE A 228 3.54 -9.02 -3.87
CA ILE A 228 3.72 -10.41 -4.29
C ILE A 228 4.31 -11.22 -3.14
N THR A 229 3.67 -12.35 -2.83
CA THR A 229 4.23 -13.33 -1.89
C THR A 229 4.66 -14.60 -2.63
N ARG A 230 5.85 -15.11 -2.31
CA ARG A 230 6.36 -16.39 -2.79
C ARG A 230 7.07 -17.15 -1.70
N THR A 231 6.80 -18.45 -1.62
CA THR A 231 7.48 -19.37 -0.69
C THR A 231 8.34 -20.35 -1.47
N VAL A 232 9.58 -20.53 -1.06
CA VAL A 232 10.54 -21.42 -1.74
C VAL A 232 11.28 -22.31 -0.75
N PRO A 233 11.73 -23.52 -1.18
CA PRO A 233 12.56 -24.37 -0.34
C PRO A 233 13.99 -23.86 -0.31
N VAL A 234 14.56 -23.75 0.88
CA VAL A 234 16.00 -23.45 1.02
C VAL A 234 16.82 -24.62 0.46
N GLY A 235 17.79 -24.31 -0.40
CA GLY A 235 18.56 -25.31 -1.12
C GLY A 235 17.89 -25.81 -2.42
N GLY A 236 16.75 -25.20 -2.82
CA GLY A 236 16.13 -25.38 -4.13
C GLY A 236 15.31 -26.66 -4.33
N LYS A 237 15.07 -27.49 -3.28
CA LYS A 237 14.28 -28.72 -3.40
C LYS A 237 13.30 -28.88 -2.24
N PHE A 238 12.02 -29.08 -2.57
CA PHE A 238 11.00 -29.51 -1.62
C PHE A 238 11.20 -30.97 -1.24
N ASN A 239 10.96 -31.31 0.02
CA ASN A 239 10.63 -32.70 0.38
C ASN A 239 9.16 -33.01 0.03
N GLU A 240 8.78 -34.30 0.07
CA GLU A 240 7.43 -34.73 -0.36
C GLU A 240 6.30 -34.07 0.48
N ARG A 241 6.50 -33.87 1.77
CA ARG A 241 5.52 -33.22 2.64
C ARG A 241 5.36 -31.74 2.31
N GLN A 242 6.48 -31.03 2.14
CA GLN A 242 6.47 -29.62 1.74
C GLN A 242 5.79 -29.46 0.37
N LYS A 243 6.12 -30.32 -0.59
CA LYS A 243 5.55 -30.31 -1.93
C LYS A 243 4.03 -30.51 -1.90
N GLY A 244 3.52 -31.42 -1.06
CA GLY A 244 2.08 -31.65 -0.93
C GLY A 244 1.31 -30.44 -0.42
N VAL A 245 1.84 -29.77 0.62
CA VAL A 245 1.24 -28.55 1.16
C VAL A 245 1.36 -27.38 0.17
N TYR A 246 2.55 -27.18 -0.41
CA TYR A 246 2.79 -26.14 -1.41
C TYR A 246 1.82 -26.27 -2.61
N GLN A 247 1.63 -27.51 -3.12
CA GLN A 247 0.73 -27.74 -4.23
C GLN A 247 -0.71 -27.35 -3.88
N SER A 248 -1.15 -27.59 -2.64
CA SER A 248 -2.50 -27.22 -2.18
C SER A 248 -2.70 -25.70 -2.21
N VAL A 249 -1.69 -24.93 -1.79
CA VAL A 249 -1.72 -23.46 -1.84
C VAL A 249 -1.65 -22.96 -3.28
N LEU A 250 -0.79 -23.56 -4.11
CA LEU A 250 -0.69 -23.21 -5.53
C LEU A 250 -2.01 -23.47 -6.27
N ASP A 251 -2.65 -24.61 -6.05
CA ASP A 251 -3.94 -24.94 -6.66
C ASP A 251 -5.04 -23.94 -6.23
N ALA A 252 -5.05 -23.53 -4.96
CA ALA A 252 -5.96 -22.52 -4.46
C ALA A 252 -5.74 -21.15 -5.14
N ASN A 253 -4.47 -20.73 -5.26
CA ASN A 253 -4.10 -19.47 -5.92
C ASN A 253 -4.51 -19.47 -7.40
N VAL A 254 -4.15 -20.52 -8.15
CA VAL A 254 -4.45 -20.61 -9.59
C VAL A 254 -5.96 -20.63 -9.82
N LYS A 255 -6.72 -21.46 -9.08
CA LYS A 255 -8.17 -21.53 -9.22
C LYS A 255 -8.88 -20.24 -8.84
N ALA A 256 -8.37 -19.52 -7.84
CA ALA A 256 -8.88 -18.20 -7.50
C ALA A 256 -8.71 -17.20 -8.66
N ILE A 257 -7.50 -17.13 -9.24
CA ILE A 257 -7.20 -16.26 -10.39
C ILE A 257 -8.10 -16.60 -11.58
N GLU A 258 -8.24 -17.89 -11.91
CA GLU A 258 -9.09 -18.35 -13.03
C GLU A 258 -10.58 -18.04 -12.83
N ALA A 259 -11.04 -17.94 -11.59
CA ALA A 259 -12.43 -17.65 -11.27
C ALA A 259 -12.77 -16.16 -11.35
N ILE A 260 -11.80 -15.26 -11.20
CA ILE A 260 -12.01 -13.80 -11.18
C ILE A 260 -12.60 -13.33 -12.51
N LYS A 261 -13.74 -12.67 -12.44
CA LYS A 261 -14.40 -12.06 -13.59
C LYS A 261 -15.34 -10.93 -13.13
N PRO A 262 -15.69 -9.98 -14.00
CA PRO A 262 -16.66 -8.94 -13.69
C PRO A 262 -17.99 -9.51 -13.19
N GLY A 263 -18.52 -8.93 -12.12
CA GLY A 263 -19.79 -9.33 -11.51
C GLY A 263 -19.70 -10.43 -10.46
N LEU A 264 -18.52 -11.05 -10.25
CA LEU A 264 -18.31 -11.99 -9.15
C LEU A 264 -17.83 -11.23 -7.91
N GLU A 265 -18.46 -11.46 -6.76
CA GLU A 265 -18.01 -10.88 -5.51
C GLU A 265 -16.65 -11.47 -5.07
N TYR A 266 -15.73 -10.62 -4.62
CA TYR A 266 -14.39 -11.07 -4.19
C TYR A 266 -14.46 -12.07 -3.03
N ARG A 267 -15.47 -11.95 -2.17
CA ARG A 267 -15.77 -12.90 -1.10
C ARG A 267 -16.03 -14.32 -1.62
N GLU A 268 -16.69 -14.48 -2.77
CA GLU A 268 -16.93 -15.80 -3.36
C GLU A 268 -15.62 -16.42 -3.83
N VAL A 269 -14.70 -15.61 -4.37
CA VAL A 269 -13.36 -16.06 -4.76
C VAL A 269 -12.56 -16.50 -3.54
N HIS A 270 -12.66 -15.75 -2.42
CA HIS A 270 -12.04 -16.14 -1.15
C HIS A 270 -12.50 -17.52 -0.67
N PHE A 271 -13.80 -17.76 -0.64
CA PHE A 271 -14.33 -19.06 -0.21
C PHE A 271 -13.99 -20.19 -1.18
N LEU A 272 -13.90 -19.91 -2.48
CA LEU A 272 -13.40 -20.89 -3.46
C LEU A 272 -11.95 -21.29 -3.12
N ALA A 273 -11.08 -20.32 -2.90
CA ALA A 273 -9.69 -20.57 -2.53
C ALA A 273 -9.58 -21.36 -1.21
N ALA A 274 -10.35 -20.96 -0.19
CA ALA A 274 -10.41 -21.65 1.09
C ALA A 274 -10.83 -23.12 0.93
N LYS A 275 -11.85 -23.39 0.11
CA LYS A 275 -12.29 -24.75 -0.17
C LYS A 275 -11.20 -25.59 -0.84
N VAL A 276 -10.55 -25.07 -1.87
CA VAL A 276 -9.46 -25.78 -2.56
C VAL A 276 -8.30 -26.06 -1.61
N LEU A 277 -7.95 -25.10 -0.76
CA LEU A 277 -6.93 -25.28 0.28
C LEU A 277 -7.32 -26.42 1.24
N VAL A 278 -8.54 -26.43 1.75
CA VAL A 278 -9.03 -27.48 2.66
C VAL A 278 -9.03 -28.86 1.99
N GLU A 279 -9.47 -28.97 0.72
CA GLU A 279 -9.38 -30.21 -0.06
C GLU A 279 -7.95 -30.74 -0.12
N GLY A 280 -6.98 -29.86 -0.35
CA GLY A 280 -5.56 -30.18 -0.34
C GLY A 280 -5.05 -30.61 1.03
N LEU A 281 -5.45 -29.94 2.10
CA LEU A 281 -5.07 -30.27 3.48
C LEU A 281 -5.67 -31.63 3.93
N ILE A 282 -6.89 -31.95 3.50
CA ILE A 282 -7.49 -33.26 3.73
C ILE A 282 -6.70 -34.35 2.99
N LYS A 283 -6.34 -34.13 1.73
CA LYS A 283 -5.51 -35.05 0.94
C LYS A 283 -4.13 -35.25 1.57
N ALA A 284 -3.56 -34.22 2.17
CA ALA A 284 -2.28 -34.28 2.90
C ALA A 284 -2.39 -34.92 4.29
N GLY A 285 -3.61 -35.28 4.75
CA GLY A 285 -3.84 -35.88 6.07
C GLY A 285 -3.75 -34.90 7.23
N ILE A 286 -3.76 -33.60 6.96
CA ILE A 286 -3.68 -32.52 7.97
C ILE A 286 -5.08 -32.18 8.50
N MET A 287 -6.09 -32.21 7.64
CA MET A 287 -7.50 -32.04 8.00
C MET A 287 -8.28 -33.32 7.71
N LYS A 288 -9.52 -33.40 8.24
CA LYS A 288 -10.46 -34.51 8.03
C LYS A 288 -11.87 -33.96 7.80
N GLY A 289 -12.72 -34.76 7.17
CA GLY A 289 -14.12 -34.43 6.98
C GLY A 289 -14.43 -33.92 5.57
N ASP A 290 -15.57 -33.26 5.42
CA ASP A 290 -16.02 -32.65 4.18
C ASP A 290 -15.45 -31.23 4.05
N ALA A 291 -14.92 -30.89 2.88
CA ALA A 291 -14.25 -29.61 2.67
C ALA A 291 -15.23 -28.43 2.72
N GLN A 292 -16.46 -28.59 2.20
CA GLN A 292 -17.42 -27.50 2.25
C GLN A 292 -17.89 -27.25 3.68
N ALA A 293 -18.21 -28.32 4.43
CA ALA A 293 -18.58 -28.18 5.84
C ALA A 293 -17.48 -27.56 6.70
N ALA A 294 -16.21 -27.84 6.39
CA ALA A 294 -15.08 -27.20 7.07
C ALA A 294 -14.98 -25.70 6.75
N VAL A 295 -15.25 -25.29 5.51
CA VAL A 295 -15.29 -23.86 5.14
C VAL A 295 -16.48 -23.16 5.79
N ASP A 296 -17.67 -23.76 5.78
CA ASP A 296 -18.89 -23.23 6.40
C ASP A 296 -18.73 -23.05 7.93
N ALA A 297 -17.92 -23.92 8.56
CA ALA A 297 -17.57 -23.84 9.97
C ALA A 297 -16.31 -22.97 10.23
N GLU A 298 -15.80 -22.25 9.25
CA GLU A 298 -14.60 -21.42 9.30
C GLU A 298 -13.33 -22.15 9.76
N ALA A 299 -13.29 -23.49 9.69
CA ALA A 299 -12.14 -24.29 10.13
C ALA A 299 -10.87 -24.06 9.28
N HIS A 300 -11.01 -23.51 8.08
CA HIS A 300 -9.90 -23.10 7.21
C HIS A 300 -9.08 -21.97 7.82
N THR A 301 -9.68 -21.13 8.68
CA THR A 301 -8.99 -19.97 9.30
C THR A 301 -7.84 -20.37 10.23
N LEU A 302 -7.79 -21.62 10.68
CA LEU A 302 -6.63 -22.16 11.39
C LEU A 302 -5.37 -22.18 10.53
N PHE A 303 -5.51 -22.28 9.21
CA PHE A 303 -4.40 -22.38 8.25
C PHE A 303 -4.28 -21.14 7.35
N MET A 304 -5.35 -20.40 7.16
CA MET A 304 -5.43 -19.17 6.40
C MET A 304 -6.26 -18.14 7.21
N PRO A 305 -5.65 -17.50 8.24
CA PRO A 305 -6.36 -16.57 9.14
C PRO A 305 -6.55 -15.16 8.56
N HIS A 306 -6.31 -14.97 7.28
CA HIS A 306 -6.33 -13.68 6.59
C HIS A 306 -7.23 -13.71 5.35
N GLY A 307 -7.52 -12.54 4.77
CA GLY A 307 -8.22 -12.42 3.50
C GLY A 307 -7.41 -12.99 2.34
N LEU A 308 -8.08 -13.23 1.20
CA LEU A 308 -7.42 -13.74 -0.01
C LEU A 308 -6.49 -12.70 -0.63
N GLY A 309 -6.85 -11.41 -0.51
CA GLY A 309 -6.12 -10.28 -1.06
C GLY A 309 -6.92 -9.00 -0.88
N HIS A 310 -6.47 -7.92 -1.49
CA HIS A 310 -6.99 -6.58 -1.34
C HIS A 310 -6.84 -5.80 -2.64
N GLN A 311 -7.41 -4.61 -2.71
CA GLN A 311 -7.15 -3.67 -3.79
C GLN A 311 -5.72 -3.13 -3.69
N MET A 312 -5.13 -2.78 -4.82
CA MET A 312 -3.79 -2.22 -4.92
C MET A 312 -3.79 -1.04 -5.90
N GLY A 313 -2.99 -0.03 -5.63
CA GLY A 313 -2.87 1.17 -6.45
C GLY A 313 -1.75 2.07 -5.96
N LEU A 314 -2.05 3.34 -5.68
CA LEU A 314 -1.14 4.27 -5.01
C LEU A 314 -0.81 3.84 -3.57
N ASP A 315 -1.70 3.12 -2.92
CA ASP A 315 -1.41 2.43 -1.68
C ASP A 315 -1.36 0.92 -1.95
N VAL A 316 -0.53 0.19 -1.23
CA VAL A 316 -0.48 -1.28 -1.34
C VAL A 316 -1.81 -1.90 -0.93
N HIS A 317 -2.41 -1.44 0.17
CA HIS A 317 -3.79 -1.68 0.57
C HIS A 317 -4.62 -0.47 0.15
N ASP A 318 -5.05 -0.45 -1.11
CA ASP A 318 -5.71 0.72 -1.70
C ASP A 318 -7.17 0.78 -1.29
N MET A 319 -7.65 1.96 -0.90
CA MET A 319 -9.03 2.25 -0.48
C MET A 319 -9.53 1.47 0.74
N GLU A 320 -8.68 0.77 1.46
CA GLU A 320 -9.02 0.17 2.75
C GLU A 320 -9.05 1.21 3.89
N GLY A 321 -9.92 1.01 4.86
CA GLY A 321 -10.03 1.88 6.04
C GLY A 321 -10.59 3.28 5.81
N LEU A 322 -10.98 3.63 4.59
CA LEU A 322 -11.72 4.85 4.29
C LEU A 322 -13.22 4.64 4.57
N GLY A 323 -13.62 4.80 5.83
CA GLY A 323 -15.04 4.78 6.22
C GLY A 323 -15.55 3.45 6.74
N GLU A 324 -14.70 2.50 7.00
CA GLU A 324 -15.01 1.32 7.80
C GLU A 324 -14.95 1.66 9.29
N ASN A 325 -15.97 2.35 9.83
CA ASN A 325 -16.23 2.42 11.28
C ASN A 325 -17.62 2.98 11.51
#